data_a1e2b09aa5e6ed41f719fb89607b16d8
#
_entry.id   a1e2b09aa5e6ed41f719fb89607b16d8
#
_cell.length_a   1.000
_cell.length_b   1.000
_cell.length_c   1.000
_cell.angle_alpha   90.00
_cell.angle_beta   90.00
_cell.angle_gamma   90.00
#
_symmetry.space_group_name_H-M   'P 1'
#
loop_
_entity.id
_entity.type
_entity.pdbx_description
1 polymer ?
#
loop_
_entity_poly.entity_id
_entity_poly.type
_entity_poly.pdbx_seq_one_letter_code
_entity_poly.pdbx_strand_id
1 'polypeptide(L)'
;MKKRPRPRPAVVALDHRQLDLPLFDGPAAAPSAPSAPSAPQTPPEATPVAVPAPDPAPDRSRVRTFALDSRVLEYRLKRSARRTIGFTIDGSGLTITAPRWVTLSDIEAAITEKQRWIFAKLAEWKTRTEQRALPQIDWRDGAQLPYLGKSVTVALASDAGAVAFDGDAQRLALPLPAHADAQQIKDRVQGWLQGEAKRIFGERLAFYAEQLGVTYSMYALSSAATRWGSCSSDGKIRLNWRLIHFPMSIIDYVVAHELSHLREMNHSPRFWQTVESIFPEFREARHTLKHHPPELLPSL
;
A
#
# COMPACT_ATOMS: atom_id res chain seq x y z
N MET A 1 -9.25 17.99 51.42
CA MET A 1 -9.25 16.90 50.44
C MET A 1 -8.17 17.16 49.42
N LYS A 2 -7.01 16.46 49.50
CA LYS A 2 -5.91 16.62 48.56
C LYS A 2 -6.19 15.77 47.31
N LYS A 3 -6.32 16.41 46.12
CA LYS A 3 -6.46 15.75 44.83
C LYS A 3 -5.19 14.94 44.53
N ARG A 4 -5.32 13.61 44.38
CA ARG A 4 -4.23 12.72 43.89
C ARG A 4 -3.82 13.13 42.47
N PRO A 5 -2.53 13.20 42.18
CA PRO A 5 -2.07 13.45 40.83
C PRO A 5 -2.46 12.28 39.91
N ARG A 6 -2.97 12.61 38.71
CA ARG A 6 -3.26 11.62 37.67
C ARG A 6 -1.97 10.96 37.20
N PRO A 7 -1.94 9.64 36.99
CA PRO A 7 -0.75 8.97 36.46
C PRO A 7 -0.42 9.51 35.05
N ARG A 8 0.83 9.85 34.83
CA ARG A 8 1.36 10.21 33.52
C ARG A 8 1.15 9.01 32.58
N PRO A 9 0.66 9.23 31.34
CA PRO A 9 0.53 8.15 30.36
C PRO A 9 1.95 7.61 30.07
N ALA A 10 2.12 6.30 30.24
CA ALA A 10 3.31 5.60 29.83
C ALA A 10 3.50 5.82 28.31
N VAL A 11 4.59 6.46 27.94
CA VAL A 11 5.08 6.47 26.56
C VAL A 11 5.47 5.03 26.27
N VAL A 12 4.63 4.32 25.52
CA VAL A 12 4.95 2.97 25.05
C VAL A 12 6.13 3.13 24.10
N ALA A 13 7.30 2.71 24.55
CA ALA A 13 8.49 2.60 23.72
C ALA A 13 8.16 1.66 22.54
N LEU A 14 8.12 2.23 21.33
CA LEU A 14 8.05 1.45 20.11
C LEU A 14 9.36 0.66 19.99
N ASP A 15 9.24 -0.65 19.96
CA ASP A 15 10.37 -1.56 19.72
C ASP A 15 11.05 -1.16 18.41
N HIS A 16 12.32 -0.74 18.49
CA HIS A 16 13.14 -0.31 17.36
C HIS A 16 13.36 -1.40 16.29
N ARG A 17 12.92 -2.64 16.56
CA ARG A 17 12.99 -3.76 15.61
C ARG A 17 11.86 -3.79 14.58
N GLN A 18 10.81 -2.97 14.76
CA GLN A 18 9.64 -2.91 13.88
C GLN A 18 9.80 -1.89 12.74
N LEU A 19 10.97 -1.25 12.61
CA LEU A 19 11.24 -0.17 11.64
C LEU A 19 11.67 -0.66 10.25
N ASP A 20 11.70 -1.96 10.00
CA ASP A 20 12.39 -2.46 8.81
C ASP A 20 11.54 -2.59 7.54
N LEU A 21 10.22 -2.41 7.55
CA LEU A 21 9.44 -2.34 6.31
C LEU A 21 8.07 -1.64 6.51
N PRO A 22 7.92 -0.35 6.18
CA PRO A 22 6.60 0.27 6.08
C PRO A 22 5.78 -0.25 4.89
N LEU A 23 6.34 -1.14 4.06
CA LEU A 23 5.71 -1.71 2.87
C LEU A 23 4.72 -2.84 3.19
N PHE A 24 4.80 -3.45 4.39
CA PHE A 24 3.99 -4.62 4.74
C PHE A 24 3.14 -4.46 6.01
N ASP A 25 3.41 -3.47 6.87
CA ASP A 25 2.69 -3.27 8.12
C ASP A 25 1.56 -2.22 8.00
N GLY A 26 0.44 -2.63 7.40
CA GLY A 26 -0.84 -1.97 7.65
C GLY A 26 -1.55 -2.69 8.81
N PRO A 27 -2.24 -1.98 9.72
CA PRO A 27 -2.98 -2.64 10.79
C PRO A 27 -4.03 -3.58 10.19
N ALA A 28 -4.02 -4.85 10.64
CA ALA A 28 -5.09 -5.78 10.35
C ALA A 28 -6.42 -5.12 10.71
N ALA A 29 -7.37 -5.12 9.79
CA ALA A 29 -8.72 -4.65 10.06
C ALA A 29 -9.28 -5.48 11.21
N ALA A 30 -9.74 -4.82 12.27
CA ALA A 30 -10.42 -5.46 13.37
C ALA A 30 -11.63 -6.24 12.83
N PRO A 31 -11.93 -7.44 13.35
CA PRO A 31 -13.10 -8.18 12.93
C PRO A 31 -14.36 -7.38 13.25
N SER A 32 -15.22 -7.20 12.25
CA SER A 32 -16.57 -6.66 12.44
C SER A 32 -17.37 -7.62 13.33
N ALA A 33 -17.95 -7.10 14.40
CA ALA A 33 -18.82 -7.86 15.29
C ALA A 33 -20.03 -8.40 14.50
N PRO A 34 -20.53 -9.61 14.82
CA PRO A 34 -21.70 -10.15 14.18
C PRO A 34 -22.96 -9.32 14.53
N SER A 35 -23.72 -8.96 13.51
CA SER A 35 -25.00 -8.25 13.64
C SER A 35 -26.03 -9.12 14.37
N ALA A 36 -26.66 -8.57 15.42
CA ALA A 36 -27.77 -9.17 16.10
C ALA A 36 -29.03 -9.23 15.21
N PRO A 37 -29.92 -10.23 15.37
CA PRO A 37 -31.12 -10.37 14.56
C PRO A 37 -32.13 -9.26 14.83
N SER A 38 -32.68 -8.70 13.76
CA SER A 38 -33.68 -7.62 13.79
C SER A 38 -35.04 -8.10 14.32
N ALA A 39 -35.61 -7.32 15.26
CA ALA A 39 -37.00 -7.44 15.70
C ALA A 39 -37.96 -6.86 14.63
N PRO A 40 -39.24 -7.28 14.60
CA PRO A 40 -40.21 -6.89 13.55
C PRO A 40 -40.63 -5.43 13.70
N GLN A 41 -40.64 -4.72 12.56
CA GLN A 41 -40.98 -3.30 12.45
C GLN A 41 -42.50 -3.10 12.28
N THR A 42 -43.07 -2.21 13.07
CA THR A 42 -44.38 -1.62 12.88
C THR A 42 -44.33 -0.51 11.81
N PRO A 43 -45.40 -0.27 10.99
CA PRO A 43 -45.39 0.71 9.92
C PRO A 43 -45.30 2.15 10.43
N PRO A 44 -44.62 3.06 9.74
CA PRO A 44 -44.42 4.42 10.20
C PRO A 44 -45.54 5.36 9.79
N GLU A 45 -45.92 6.20 10.77
CA GLU A 45 -46.71 7.41 10.63
C GLU A 45 -45.89 8.51 9.92
N ALA A 46 -46.50 9.24 9.01
CA ALA A 46 -45.87 10.25 8.17
C ALA A 46 -45.43 11.47 8.99
N THR A 47 -44.16 11.82 8.95
CA THR A 47 -43.61 13.05 9.49
C THR A 47 -42.93 13.91 8.39
N PRO A 48 -42.84 15.24 8.56
CA PRO A 48 -42.61 16.18 7.47
C PRO A 48 -41.14 16.17 6.97
N VAL A 49 -40.99 16.45 5.69
CA VAL A 49 -39.73 16.52 4.95
C VAL A 49 -38.77 17.49 5.62
N ALA A 50 -37.73 16.96 6.24
CA ALA A 50 -36.58 17.74 6.70
C ALA A 50 -35.65 18.02 5.52
N VAL A 51 -35.32 19.29 5.34
CA VAL A 51 -34.31 19.79 4.41
C VAL A 51 -32.96 19.08 4.71
N PRO A 52 -32.24 18.51 3.73
CA PRO A 52 -30.97 17.87 3.99
C PRO A 52 -29.96 18.91 4.53
N ALA A 53 -29.35 18.58 5.65
CA ALA A 53 -28.23 19.35 6.19
C ALA A 53 -27.08 19.36 5.18
N PRO A 54 -26.36 20.48 5.02
CA PRO A 54 -25.24 20.56 4.10
C PRO A 54 -24.17 19.55 4.52
N ASP A 55 -23.59 18.86 3.53
CA ASP A 55 -22.44 17.94 3.67
C ASP A 55 -21.37 18.58 4.56
N PRO A 56 -20.74 17.82 5.48
CA PRO A 56 -19.64 18.35 6.26
C PRO A 56 -18.53 18.75 5.32
N ALA A 57 -18.21 20.06 5.34
CA ALA A 57 -17.12 20.64 4.55
C ALA A 57 -15.82 19.81 4.71
N PRO A 58 -15.02 19.62 3.63
CA PRO A 58 -13.79 18.85 3.68
C PRO A 58 -12.90 19.38 4.81
N ASP A 59 -12.50 18.49 5.69
CA ASP A 59 -11.63 18.77 6.84
C ASP A 59 -10.35 19.44 6.35
N ARG A 60 -10.31 20.78 6.41
CA ARG A 60 -9.12 21.59 6.20
C ARG A 60 -8.22 21.38 7.42
N SER A 61 -7.52 20.26 7.48
CA SER A 61 -6.48 20.01 8.47
C SER A 61 -5.48 21.17 8.40
N ARG A 62 -5.55 22.09 9.38
CA ARG A 62 -4.67 23.26 9.43
C ARG A 62 -3.23 22.80 9.49
N VAL A 63 -2.45 23.22 8.50
CA VAL A 63 -0.99 23.07 8.54
C VAL A 63 -0.50 23.85 9.76
N ARG A 64 0.31 23.21 10.59
CA ARG A 64 0.95 23.79 11.77
C ARG A 64 2.46 23.80 11.56
N THR A 65 3.11 24.76 12.16
CA THR A 65 4.56 24.87 12.14
C THR A 65 5.10 24.66 13.56
N PHE A 66 6.23 23.96 13.65
CA PHE A 66 6.97 23.78 14.88
C PHE A 66 8.45 24.04 14.63
N ALA A 67 9.03 24.96 15.41
CA ALA A 67 10.45 25.30 15.31
C ALA A 67 11.29 24.29 16.10
N LEU A 68 12.25 23.66 15.44
CA LEU A 68 13.20 22.71 16.00
C LEU A 68 14.60 23.26 15.75
N ASP A 69 15.23 23.81 16.77
CA ASP A 69 16.57 24.44 16.71
C ASP A 69 16.68 25.44 15.54
N SER A 70 17.32 25.04 14.44
CA SER A 70 17.53 25.85 13.24
C SER A 70 16.57 25.52 12.08
N ARG A 71 15.58 24.65 12.28
CA ARG A 71 14.68 24.18 11.23
C ARG A 71 13.21 24.36 11.63
N VAL A 72 12.38 24.72 10.67
CA VAL A 72 10.92 24.77 10.84
C VAL A 72 10.32 23.51 10.23
N LEU A 73 9.53 22.80 11.00
CA LEU A 73 8.80 21.62 10.57
C LEU A 73 7.33 21.96 10.36
N GLU A 74 6.84 21.74 9.17
CA GLU A 74 5.41 21.82 8.87
C GLU A 74 4.74 20.46 9.04
N TYR A 75 3.58 20.43 9.71
CA TYR A 75 2.82 19.20 9.89
C TYR A 75 1.31 19.44 9.91
N ARG A 76 0.56 18.42 9.54
CA ARG A 76 -0.90 18.37 9.68
C ARG A 76 -1.27 17.56 10.90
N LEU A 77 -2.16 18.07 11.74
CA LEU A 77 -2.64 17.38 12.93
C LEU A 77 -4.03 16.80 12.68
N LYS A 78 -4.13 15.47 12.76
CA LYS A 78 -5.39 14.72 12.69
C LYS A 78 -5.73 14.13 14.05
N ARG A 79 -6.92 14.42 14.58
CA ARG A 79 -7.42 13.82 15.83
C ARG A 79 -8.14 12.50 15.55
N SER A 80 -7.87 11.48 16.37
CA SER A 80 -8.44 10.14 16.18
C SER A 80 -8.80 9.48 17.50
N ALA A 81 -9.54 8.37 17.41
CA ALA A 81 -9.86 7.52 18.57
C ALA A 81 -8.71 6.57 18.98
N ARG A 82 -7.57 6.60 18.30
CA ARG A 82 -6.39 5.78 18.64
C ARG A 82 -5.84 6.14 20.01
N ARG A 83 -5.11 5.20 20.62
CA ARG A 83 -4.48 5.40 21.94
C ARG A 83 -3.06 5.97 21.89
N THR A 84 -2.44 6.02 20.69
CA THR A 84 -1.05 6.43 20.49
C THR A 84 -0.93 7.55 19.47
N ILE A 85 0.17 8.32 19.53
CA ILE A 85 0.56 9.30 18.51
C ILE A 85 1.18 8.54 17.35
N GLY A 86 0.68 8.77 16.12
CA GLY A 86 1.23 8.21 14.88
C GLY A 86 1.79 9.29 13.98
N PHE A 87 2.91 8.99 13.31
CA PHE A 87 3.55 9.85 12.33
C PHE A 87 3.44 9.20 10.95
N THR A 88 2.95 9.94 9.97
CA THR A 88 2.84 9.50 8.57
C THR A 88 3.45 10.57 7.68
N ILE A 89 4.31 10.16 6.75
CA ILE A 89 4.90 11.05 5.75
C ILE A 89 4.49 10.54 4.38
N ASP A 90 3.82 11.41 3.63
CA ASP A 90 3.31 11.14 2.29
C ASP A 90 3.48 12.37 1.37
N GLY A 91 2.90 12.35 0.16
CA GLY A 91 2.97 13.44 -0.81
C GLY A 91 2.45 14.79 -0.33
N SER A 92 1.71 14.80 0.75
CA SER A 92 1.20 16.00 1.38
C SER A 92 2.08 16.50 2.55
N GLY A 93 3.20 15.82 2.82
CA GLY A 93 4.12 16.12 3.92
C GLY A 93 3.87 15.30 5.19
N LEU A 94 4.26 15.82 6.35
CA LEU A 94 4.09 15.16 7.64
C LEU A 94 2.67 15.31 8.15
N THR A 95 2.01 14.18 8.42
CA THR A 95 0.72 14.11 9.13
C THR A 95 0.92 13.43 10.48
N ILE A 96 0.50 14.09 11.56
CA ILE A 96 0.51 13.55 12.92
C ILE A 96 -0.91 13.20 13.31
N THR A 97 -1.14 11.94 13.64
CA THR A 97 -2.42 11.46 14.14
C THR A 97 -2.33 11.28 15.65
N ALA A 98 -3.15 11.99 16.43
CA ALA A 98 -3.08 11.95 17.88
C ALA A 98 -4.48 11.78 18.53
N PRO A 99 -4.57 11.10 19.69
CA PRO A 99 -5.79 11.03 20.48
C PRO A 99 -6.29 12.43 20.85
N ARG A 100 -7.61 12.56 21.09
CA ARG A 100 -8.21 13.86 21.45
C ARG A 100 -7.69 14.42 22.78
N TRP A 101 -7.28 13.55 23.71
CA TRP A 101 -6.80 13.92 25.06
C TRP A 101 -5.32 14.32 25.09
N VAL A 102 -4.52 14.05 24.04
CA VAL A 102 -3.10 14.42 23.95
C VAL A 102 -2.98 15.92 23.71
N THR A 103 -2.17 16.61 24.49
CA THR A 103 -1.94 18.06 24.37
C THR A 103 -1.01 18.39 23.18
N LEU A 104 -0.99 19.66 22.77
CA LEU A 104 -0.04 20.10 21.75
C LEU A 104 1.41 19.98 22.24
N SER A 105 1.66 20.29 23.51
CA SER A 105 2.99 20.14 24.13
C SER A 105 3.47 18.69 24.09
N ASP A 106 2.59 17.70 24.31
CA ASP A 106 2.95 16.28 24.20
C ASP A 106 3.30 15.89 22.75
N ILE A 107 2.58 16.47 21.78
CA ILE A 107 2.87 16.26 20.34
C ILE A 107 4.21 16.86 19.96
N GLU A 108 4.51 18.08 20.41
CA GLU A 108 5.78 18.77 20.17
C GLU A 108 6.96 18.04 20.81
N ALA A 109 6.78 17.51 22.03
CA ALA A 109 7.77 16.66 22.68
C ALA A 109 8.02 15.37 21.86
N ALA A 110 6.98 14.73 21.35
CA ALA A 110 7.10 13.54 20.49
C ALA A 110 7.77 13.87 19.14
N ILE A 111 7.54 15.04 18.56
CA ILE A 111 8.25 15.53 17.36
C ILE A 111 9.75 15.69 17.68
N THR A 112 10.09 16.33 18.77
CA THR A 112 11.47 16.55 19.20
C THR A 112 12.21 15.24 19.43
N GLU A 113 11.58 14.27 20.09
CA GLU A 113 12.13 12.92 20.28
C GLU A 113 12.44 12.22 18.95
N LYS A 114 11.54 12.38 17.96
CA LYS A 114 11.63 11.69 16.66
C LYS A 114 12.22 12.55 15.54
N GLN A 115 12.74 13.72 15.83
CA GLN A 115 13.17 14.71 14.83
C GLN A 115 14.15 14.12 13.79
N ARG A 116 15.15 13.33 14.23
CA ARG A 116 16.12 12.70 13.30
C ARG A 116 15.42 11.78 12.29
N TRP A 117 14.50 10.95 12.77
CA TRP A 117 13.73 10.06 11.91
C TRP A 117 12.81 10.83 10.96
N ILE A 118 12.11 11.87 11.46
CA ILE A 118 11.21 12.70 10.65
C ILE A 118 11.98 13.36 9.50
N PHE A 119 13.12 14.03 9.80
CA PHE A 119 13.90 14.69 8.76
C PHE A 119 14.54 13.72 7.78
N ALA A 120 15.03 12.57 8.24
CA ALA A 120 15.53 11.52 7.36
C ALA A 120 14.43 11.02 6.40
N LYS A 121 13.22 10.79 6.90
CA LYS A 121 12.09 10.36 6.08
C LYS A 121 11.56 11.43 5.13
N LEU A 122 11.55 12.70 5.54
CA LEU A 122 11.21 13.81 4.64
C LEU A 122 12.24 13.98 3.53
N ALA A 123 13.53 13.84 3.83
CA ALA A 123 14.60 13.88 2.83
C ALA A 123 14.48 12.69 1.86
N GLU A 124 14.29 11.47 2.38
CA GLU A 124 14.04 10.28 1.58
C GLU A 124 12.82 10.45 0.65
N TRP A 125 11.75 11.05 1.19
CA TRP A 125 10.54 11.33 0.41
C TRP A 125 10.77 12.36 -0.68
N LYS A 126 11.53 13.43 -0.38
CA LYS A 126 11.90 14.46 -1.36
C LYS A 126 12.72 13.86 -2.50
N THR A 127 13.75 13.09 -2.18
CA THR A 127 14.58 12.37 -3.17
C THR A 127 13.73 11.42 -4.03
N ARG A 128 12.79 10.68 -3.41
CA ARG A 128 11.84 9.84 -4.14
C ARG A 128 10.91 10.63 -5.06
N THR A 129 10.45 11.80 -4.64
CA THR A 129 9.59 12.67 -5.46
C THR A 129 10.36 13.27 -6.63
N GLU A 130 11.62 13.63 -6.42
CA GLU A 130 12.53 14.06 -7.48
C GLU A 130 12.84 12.93 -8.47
N GLN A 131 13.01 11.70 -7.99
CA GLN A 131 13.11 10.48 -8.79
C GLN A 131 11.80 10.08 -9.48
N ARG A 132 10.64 10.58 -9.00
CA ARG A 132 9.32 10.46 -9.66
C ARG A 132 9.21 11.18 -11.01
N ALA A 133 10.18 12.00 -11.35
CA ALA A 133 10.39 12.46 -12.72
C ALA A 133 10.95 11.35 -13.64
N LEU A 134 10.75 10.07 -13.27
CA LEU A 134 10.99 8.95 -14.17
C LEU A 134 10.16 9.15 -15.44
N PRO A 135 10.71 8.85 -16.62
CA PRO A 135 10.04 9.12 -17.88
C PRO A 135 8.66 8.49 -17.86
N GLN A 136 7.64 9.34 -17.94
CA GLN A 136 6.29 8.86 -18.17
C GLN A 136 6.31 8.09 -19.48
N ILE A 137 5.66 6.94 -19.52
CA ILE A 137 5.52 6.18 -20.75
C ILE A 137 4.76 7.08 -21.73
N ASP A 138 5.39 7.38 -22.87
CA ASP A 138 4.73 8.07 -23.97
C ASP A 138 3.82 7.06 -24.69
N TRP A 139 2.53 7.07 -24.32
CA TRP A 139 1.54 6.09 -24.77
C TRP A 139 1.18 6.27 -26.24
N ARG A 140 1.95 5.62 -27.12
CA ARG A 140 1.78 5.58 -28.57
C ARG A 140 2.24 4.24 -29.12
N ASP A 141 2.08 4.03 -30.39
CA ASP A 141 2.71 2.89 -31.08
C ASP A 141 4.22 2.93 -30.87
N GLY A 142 4.81 1.77 -30.53
CA GLY A 142 6.22 1.64 -30.17
C GLY A 142 6.56 1.99 -28.71
N ALA A 143 5.58 2.33 -27.85
CA ALA A 143 5.82 2.58 -26.43
C ALA A 143 6.50 1.39 -25.74
N GLN A 144 7.43 1.68 -24.82
CA GLN A 144 8.14 0.66 -24.05
C GLN A 144 7.50 0.47 -22.68
N LEU A 145 7.19 -0.78 -22.33
CA LEU A 145 6.51 -1.17 -21.10
C LEU A 145 7.34 -2.22 -20.34
N PRO A 146 7.62 -2.04 -19.03
CA PRO A 146 8.23 -3.11 -18.24
C PRO A 146 7.20 -4.22 -17.96
N TYR A 147 7.56 -5.46 -18.28
CA TYR A 147 6.79 -6.66 -17.99
C TYR A 147 7.72 -7.81 -17.62
N LEU A 148 7.50 -8.40 -16.46
CA LEU A 148 8.33 -9.48 -15.88
C LEU A 148 9.85 -9.17 -15.89
N GLY A 149 10.20 -7.90 -15.65
CA GLY A 149 11.59 -7.43 -15.62
C GLY A 149 12.22 -7.20 -17.01
N LYS A 150 11.46 -7.38 -18.09
CA LYS A 150 11.90 -7.12 -19.47
C LYS A 150 11.15 -5.91 -20.03
N SER A 151 11.74 -5.27 -21.06
CA SER A 151 11.05 -4.22 -21.80
C SER A 151 10.24 -4.85 -22.93
N VAL A 152 8.96 -4.50 -23.00
CA VAL A 152 8.01 -4.96 -24.04
C VAL A 152 7.58 -3.79 -24.89
N THR A 153 7.58 -3.96 -26.20
CA THR A 153 7.14 -2.94 -27.16
C THR A 153 5.64 -3.07 -27.42
N VAL A 154 4.91 -2.00 -27.18
CA VAL A 154 3.48 -1.91 -27.52
C VAL A 154 3.34 -1.69 -29.03
N ALA A 155 2.47 -2.44 -29.69
CA ALA A 155 2.18 -2.29 -31.11
C ALA A 155 0.67 -2.18 -31.35
N LEU A 156 0.26 -1.19 -32.12
CA LEU A 156 -1.13 -1.05 -32.55
C LEU A 156 -1.38 -1.89 -33.80
N ALA A 157 -2.38 -2.78 -33.74
CA ALA A 157 -2.73 -3.70 -34.81
C ALA A 157 -4.25 -3.75 -34.93
N SER A 158 -4.82 -2.91 -35.80
CA SER A 158 -6.27 -2.79 -35.96
C SER A 158 -6.95 -4.07 -36.44
N ASP A 159 -6.23 -4.96 -37.06
CA ASP A 159 -6.65 -6.28 -37.56
C ASP A 159 -6.55 -7.39 -36.49
N ALA A 160 -5.92 -7.12 -35.35
CA ALA A 160 -5.82 -8.07 -34.25
C ALA A 160 -7.20 -8.25 -33.61
N GLY A 161 -7.68 -9.49 -33.52
CA GLY A 161 -8.97 -9.80 -32.88
C GLY A 161 -8.96 -9.63 -31.36
N ALA A 162 -7.77 -9.76 -30.73
CA ALA A 162 -7.54 -9.65 -29.28
C ALA A 162 -6.15 -9.13 -28.97
N VAL A 163 -5.93 -8.73 -27.69
CA VAL A 163 -4.59 -8.41 -27.20
C VAL A 163 -3.73 -9.66 -27.25
N ALA A 164 -2.58 -9.60 -27.91
CA ALA A 164 -1.66 -10.72 -28.07
C ALA A 164 -0.24 -10.33 -27.62
N PHE A 165 0.37 -11.17 -26.81
CA PHE A 165 1.76 -11.00 -26.38
C PHE A 165 2.66 -12.04 -27.04
N ASP A 166 3.66 -11.58 -27.77
CA ASP A 166 4.72 -12.39 -28.33
C ASP A 166 5.96 -12.32 -27.39
N GLY A 167 6.22 -13.43 -26.70
CA GLY A 167 7.33 -13.54 -25.75
C GLY A 167 8.71 -13.55 -26.40
N ASP A 168 8.85 -14.00 -27.63
CA ASP A 168 10.12 -14.04 -28.35
C ASP A 168 10.48 -12.65 -28.90
N ALA A 169 9.52 -11.99 -29.52
CA ALA A 169 9.67 -10.63 -30.02
C ALA A 169 9.57 -9.55 -28.93
N GLN A 170 9.19 -9.89 -27.70
CA GLN A 170 8.88 -8.95 -26.62
C GLN A 170 7.92 -7.84 -27.10
N ARG A 171 6.84 -8.25 -27.76
CA ARG A 171 5.88 -7.36 -28.40
C ARG A 171 4.47 -7.62 -27.91
N LEU A 172 3.76 -6.55 -27.52
CA LEU A 172 2.34 -6.57 -27.14
C LEU A 172 1.51 -5.93 -28.24
N ALA A 173 0.80 -6.73 -29.01
CA ALA A 173 -0.12 -6.26 -30.04
C ALA A 173 -1.48 -5.93 -29.41
N LEU A 174 -1.94 -4.70 -29.63
CA LEU A 174 -3.22 -4.20 -29.15
C LEU A 174 -4.20 -4.06 -30.32
N PRO A 175 -5.44 -4.55 -30.22
CA PRO A 175 -6.49 -4.39 -31.24
C PRO A 175 -7.02 -2.96 -31.24
N LEU A 176 -6.19 -1.99 -31.62
CA LEU A 176 -6.49 -0.59 -31.67
C LEU A 176 -6.06 0.01 -33.01
N PRO A 177 -6.79 1.01 -33.53
CA PRO A 177 -6.40 1.71 -34.75
C PRO A 177 -5.13 2.55 -34.53
N ALA A 178 -4.40 2.82 -35.61
CA ALA A 178 -3.14 3.58 -35.56
C ALA A 178 -3.28 5.01 -34.98
N HIS A 179 -4.50 5.55 -34.99
CA HIS A 179 -4.82 6.88 -34.42
C HIS A 179 -5.43 6.80 -33.01
N ALA A 180 -5.36 5.64 -32.33
CA ALA A 180 -5.84 5.51 -30.95
C ALA A 180 -5.14 6.52 -30.03
N ASP A 181 -5.92 7.13 -29.13
CA ASP A 181 -5.37 8.07 -28.18
C ASP A 181 -4.60 7.39 -27.04
N ALA A 182 -3.79 8.16 -26.32
CA ALA A 182 -2.97 7.66 -25.23
C ALA A 182 -3.79 6.97 -24.13
N GLN A 183 -5.03 7.42 -23.86
CA GLN A 183 -5.88 6.81 -22.83
C GLN A 183 -6.41 5.44 -23.27
N GLN A 184 -6.79 5.29 -24.52
CA GLN A 184 -7.22 4.01 -25.06
C GLN A 184 -6.12 2.95 -25.02
N ILE A 185 -4.88 3.34 -25.37
CA ILE A 185 -3.70 2.48 -25.29
C ILE A 185 -3.45 2.07 -23.84
N LYS A 186 -3.44 3.04 -22.93
CA LYS A 186 -3.24 2.87 -21.49
C LYS A 186 -4.24 1.91 -20.88
N ASP A 187 -5.53 2.09 -21.13
CA ASP A 187 -6.60 1.24 -20.60
C ASP A 187 -6.45 -0.21 -21.08
N ARG A 188 -6.09 -0.41 -22.36
CA ARG A 188 -5.88 -1.74 -22.94
C ARG A 188 -4.69 -2.44 -22.31
N VAL A 189 -3.57 -1.73 -22.19
CA VAL A 189 -2.34 -2.25 -21.55
C VAL A 189 -2.60 -2.58 -20.08
N GLN A 190 -3.26 -1.69 -19.35
CA GLN A 190 -3.58 -1.92 -17.93
C GLN A 190 -4.48 -3.15 -17.74
N GLY A 191 -5.52 -3.30 -18.57
CA GLY A 191 -6.40 -4.46 -18.51
C GLY A 191 -5.65 -5.76 -18.75
N TRP A 192 -4.75 -5.79 -19.75
CA TRP A 192 -3.92 -6.95 -20.05
C TRP A 192 -2.95 -7.26 -18.89
N LEU A 193 -2.23 -6.26 -18.36
CA LEU A 193 -1.32 -6.44 -17.23
C LEU A 193 -2.02 -6.97 -15.98
N GLN A 194 -3.22 -6.48 -15.69
CA GLN A 194 -4.00 -6.98 -14.56
C GLN A 194 -4.47 -8.42 -14.78
N GLY A 195 -4.83 -8.79 -16.01
CA GLY A 195 -5.14 -10.16 -16.39
C GLY A 195 -3.95 -11.11 -16.18
N GLU A 196 -2.77 -10.73 -16.68
CA GLU A 196 -1.52 -11.46 -16.49
C GLU A 196 -1.10 -11.55 -15.01
N ALA A 197 -1.21 -10.45 -14.28
CA ALA A 197 -0.95 -10.44 -12.83
C ALA A 197 -1.87 -11.42 -12.10
N LYS A 198 -3.16 -11.44 -12.43
CA LYS A 198 -4.12 -12.36 -11.82
C LYS A 198 -3.77 -13.82 -12.11
N ARG A 199 -3.39 -14.14 -13.33
CA ARG A 199 -3.01 -15.49 -13.74
C ARG A 199 -1.70 -15.91 -13.07
N ILE A 200 -0.61 -15.16 -13.28
CA ILE A 200 0.73 -15.52 -12.81
C ILE A 200 0.77 -15.59 -11.27
N PHE A 201 0.22 -14.60 -10.57
CA PHE A 201 0.27 -14.61 -9.10
C PHE A 201 -0.58 -15.76 -8.52
N GLY A 202 -1.70 -16.12 -9.18
CA GLY A 202 -2.50 -17.28 -8.81
C GLY A 202 -1.71 -18.59 -8.94
N GLU A 203 -0.98 -18.78 -10.03
CA GLU A 203 -0.10 -19.92 -10.25
C GLU A 203 1.03 -19.98 -9.20
N ARG A 204 1.66 -18.84 -8.90
CA ARG A 204 2.74 -18.77 -7.91
C ARG A 204 2.24 -19.00 -6.48
N LEU A 205 1.05 -18.46 -6.15
CA LEU A 205 0.39 -18.73 -4.86
C LEU A 205 0.10 -20.22 -4.67
N ALA A 206 -0.45 -20.90 -5.68
CA ALA A 206 -0.71 -22.33 -5.62
C ALA A 206 0.58 -23.13 -5.39
N PHE A 207 1.61 -22.82 -6.18
CA PHE A 207 2.91 -23.48 -6.09
C PHE A 207 3.56 -23.36 -4.68
N TYR A 208 3.66 -22.14 -4.14
CA TYR A 208 4.27 -21.92 -2.83
C TYR A 208 3.39 -22.32 -1.66
N ALA A 209 2.06 -22.29 -1.81
CA ALA A 209 1.15 -22.79 -0.79
C ALA A 209 1.29 -24.31 -0.61
N GLU A 210 1.45 -25.06 -1.69
CA GLU A 210 1.73 -26.51 -1.67
C GLU A 210 3.07 -26.79 -0.98
N GLN A 211 4.15 -26.11 -1.37
CA GLN A 211 5.46 -26.24 -0.74
C GLN A 211 5.45 -25.94 0.76
N LEU A 212 4.71 -24.91 1.15
CA LEU A 212 4.60 -24.52 2.56
C LEU A 212 3.59 -25.38 3.33
N GLY A 213 2.75 -26.16 2.66
CA GLY A 213 1.69 -26.95 3.30
C GLY A 213 0.63 -26.06 3.98
N VAL A 214 0.22 -24.96 3.33
CA VAL A 214 -0.80 -24.03 3.83
C VAL A 214 -1.91 -23.84 2.81
N THR A 215 -3.07 -23.40 3.30
CA THR A 215 -4.22 -23.04 2.45
C THR A 215 -4.62 -21.61 2.74
N TYR A 216 -4.90 -20.84 1.69
CA TYR A 216 -5.46 -19.50 1.81
C TYR A 216 -6.95 -19.51 1.41
N SER A 217 -7.74 -18.62 2.02
CA SER A 217 -9.19 -18.59 1.80
C SER A 217 -9.58 -17.87 0.52
N MET A 218 -8.84 -16.83 0.15
CA MET A 218 -9.12 -16.01 -1.02
C MET A 218 -7.86 -15.26 -1.48
N TYR A 219 -7.78 -15.05 -2.77
CA TYR A 219 -6.77 -14.21 -3.41
C TYR A 219 -7.44 -13.11 -4.24
N ALA A 220 -6.90 -11.87 -4.17
CA ALA A 220 -7.34 -10.74 -4.98
C ALA A 220 -6.17 -9.81 -5.34
N LEU A 221 -6.28 -9.13 -6.48
CA LEU A 221 -5.38 -8.03 -6.81
C LEU A 221 -5.71 -6.77 -6.00
N SER A 222 -4.72 -5.94 -5.77
CA SER A 222 -4.84 -4.61 -5.16
C SER A 222 -4.09 -3.55 -5.95
N SER A 223 -4.49 -2.28 -5.77
CA SER A 223 -3.82 -1.10 -6.32
C SER A 223 -3.30 -0.19 -5.20
N ALA A 224 -2.95 -0.76 -4.03
CA ALA A 224 -2.47 0.01 -2.89
C ALA A 224 -1.20 0.79 -3.23
N ALA A 225 -1.16 2.09 -2.90
CA ALA A 225 0.01 2.92 -3.20
C ALA A 225 1.23 2.61 -2.31
N THR A 226 1.03 2.00 -1.15
CA THR A 226 2.06 1.89 -0.09
C THR A 226 2.49 0.47 0.26
N ARG A 227 1.93 -0.56 -0.39
CA ARG A 227 2.25 -1.96 -0.07
C ARG A 227 2.21 -2.86 -1.30
N TRP A 228 3.04 -3.89 -1.29
CA TRP A 228 3.12 -4.89 -2.34
C TRP A 228 2.18 -6.07 -2.11
N GLY A 229 1.91 -6.41 -0.86
CA GLY A 229 1.00 -7.47 -0.49
C GLY A 229 0.33 -7.23 0.86
N SER A 230 -0.57 -8.10 1.23
CA SER A 230 -1.14 -8.24 2.58
C SER A 230 -1.79 -9.60 2.74
N CYS A 231 -1.59 -10.21 3.92
CA CYS A 231 -2.29 -11.40 4.36
C CYS A 231 -3.05 -11.08 5.65
N SER A 232 -4.30 -11.47 5.73
CA SER A 232 -5.10 -11.34 6.94
C SER A 232 -5.19 -12.67 7.70
N SER A 233 -5.51 -12.60 9.00
CA SER A 233 -5.61 -13.78 9.87
C SER A 233 -6.67 -14.80 9.44
N ASP A 234 -7.63 -14.39 8.62
CA ASP A 234 -8.66 -15.25 8.01
C ASP A 234 -8.21 -15.84 6.65
N GLY A 235 -6.94 -15.71 6.30
CA GLY A 235 -6.32 -16.31 5.11
C GLY A 235 -6.61 -15.58 3.80
N LYS A 236 -7.05 -14.32 3.83
CA LYS A 236 -7.23 -13.53 2.61
C LYS A 236 -5.93 -12.86 2.21
N ILE A 237 -5.47 -13.16 0.99
CA ILE A 237 -4.25 -12.61 0.40
C ILE A 237 -4.60 -11.56 -0.65
N ARG A 238 -3.94 -10.41 -0.60
CA ARG A 238 -3.99 -9.40 -1.66
C ARG A 238 -2.59 -9.11 -2.14
N LEU A 239 -2.41 -9.05 -3.46
CA LEU A 239 -1.13 -8.71 -4.10
C LEU A 239 -1.32 -7.50 -5.01
N ASN A 240 -0.36 -6.59 -4.98
CA ASN A 240 -0.39 -5.42 -5.83
C ASN A 240 -0.11 -5.84 -7.27
N TRP A 241 -1.05 -5.56 -8.18
CA TRP A 241 -0.91 -5.96 -9.58
C TRP A 241 0.34 -5.36 -10.25
N ARG A 242 0.85 -4.23 -9.77
CA ARG A 242 2.08 -3.61 -10.29
C ARG A 242 3.33 -4.45 -10.08
N LEU A 243 3.29 -5.50 -9.25
CA LEU A 243 4.38 -6.48 -9.17
C LEU A 243 4.68 -7.14 -10.53
N ILE A 244 3.73 -7.14 -11.47
CA ILE A 244 3.90 -7.69 -12.81
C ILE A 244 5.03 -7.02 -13.62
N HIS A 245 5.43 -5.81 -13.23
CA HIS A 245 6.55 -5.11 -13.85
C HIS A 245 7.93 -5.66 -13.45
N PHE A 246 8.01 -6.40 -12.35
CA PHE A 246 9.26 -6.95 -11.81
C PHE A 246 9.55 -8.36 -12.32
N PRO A 247 10.83 -8.81 -12.24
CA PRO A 247 11.19 -10.20 -12.49
C PRO A 247 10.42 -11.18 -11.61
N MET A 248 10.27 -12.42 -12.07
CA MET A 248 9.56 -13.49 -11.34
C MET A 248 10.09 -13.69 -9.93
N SER A 249 11.39 -13.56 -9.70
CA SER A 249 12.00 -13.70 -8.36
C SER A 249 11.44 -12.71 -7.34
N ILE A 250 11.10 -11.50 -7.77
CA ILE A 250 10.47 -10.49 -6.91
C ILE A 250 9.01 -10.85 -6.62
N ILE A 251 8.28 -11.32 -7.62
CA ILE A 251 6.90 -11.81 -7.47
C ILE A 251 6.88 -12.98 -6.48
N ASP A 252 7.76 -13.94 -6.69
CA ASP A 252 7.90 -15.14 -5.86
C ASP A 252 8.22 -14.79 -4.40
N TYR A 253 9.11 -13.84 -4.18
CA TYR A 253 9.39 -13.34 -2.84
C TYR A 253 8.14 -12.77 -2.14
N VAL A 254 7.36 -11.92 -2.82
CA VAL A 254 6.16 -11.33 -2.21
C VAL A 254 5.12 -12.41 -1.94
N VAL A 255 4.94 -13.35 -2.87
CA VAL A 255 4.04 -14.51 -2.69
C VAL A 255 4.47 -15.35 -1.48
N ALA A 256 5.75 -15.72 -1.39
CA ALA A 256 6.30 -16.48 -0.26
C ALA A 256 6.13 -15.74 1.06
N HIS A 257 6.32 -14.41 1.06
CA HIS A 257 6.15 -13.54 2.22
C HIS A 257 4.69 -13.57 2.72
N GLU A 258 3.72 -13.33 1.83
CA GLU A 258 2.30 -13.31 2.22
C GLU A 258 1.78 -14.68 2.67
N LEU A 259 2.23 -15.77 2.04
CA LEU A 259 1.89 -17.12 2.48
C LEU A 259 2.50 -17.47 3.83
N SER A 260 3.71 -16.97 4.14
CA SER A 260 4.37 -17.18 5.43
C SER A 260 3.58 -16.59 6.59
N HIS A 261 2.78 -15.55 6.37
CA HIS A 261 1.87 -15.00 7.37
C HIS A 261 0.77 -15.97 7.80
N LEU A 262 0.43 -16.97 7.00
CA LEU A 262 -0.50 -18.04 7.40
C LEU A 262 0.07 -18.95 8.51
N ARG A 263 1.39 -18.95 8.71
CA ARG A 263 2.07 -19.66 9.80
C ARG A 263 2.47 -18.74 10.94
N GLU A 264 2.92 -17.52 10.61
CA GLU A 264 3.44 -16.56 11.59
C GLU A 264 3.03 -15.14 11.18
N MET A 265 2.06 -14.57 11.89
CA MET A 265 1.51 -13.24 11.56
C MET A 265 2.48 -12.07 11.81
N ASN A 266 3.51 -12.29 12.64
CA ASN A 266 4.50 -11.27 12.97
C ASN A 266 5.82 -11.56 12.26
N HIS A 267 6.58 -10.53 11.89
CA HIS A 267 7.91 -10.67 11.27
C HIS A 267 9.00 -11.09 12.28
N SER A 268 8.70 -12.12 13.09
CA SER A 268 9.61 -12.74 14.05
C SER A 268 10.75 -13.49 13.34
N PRO A 269 11.79 -13.96 14.05
CA PRO A 269 12.79 -14.87 13.47
C PRO A 269 12.17 -16.12 12.84
N ARG A 270 11.08 -16.65 13.42
CA ARG A 270 10.34 -17.80 12.87
C ARG A 270 9.68 -17.49 11.53
N PHE A 271 9.13 -16.28 11.37
CA PHE A 271 8.59 -15.81 10.09
C PHE A 271 9.66 -15.85 9.01
N TRP A 272 10.84 -15.25 9.28
CA TRP A 272 11.91 -15.20 8.28
C TRP A 272 12.49 -16.58 7.96
N GLN A 273 12.55 -17.50 8.94
CA GLN A 273 12.89 -18.90 8.71
C GLN A 273 11.86 -19.57 7.79
N THR A 274 10.57 -19.27 7.97
CA THR A 274 9.50 -19.77 7.10
C THR A 274 9.65 -19.26 5.67
N VAL A 275 9.91 -17.96 5.47
CA VAL A 275 10.18 -17.40 4.14
C VAL A 275 11.41 -18.05 3.52
N GLU A 276 12.52 -18.15 4.25
CA GLU A 276 13.79 -18.71 3.79
C GLU A 276 13.67 -20.19 3.38
N SER A 277 12.78 -20.95 4.03
CA SER A 277 12.56 -22.37 3.72
C SER A 277 11.97 -22.63 2.34
N ILE A 278 11.23 -21.66 1.77
CA ILE A 278 10.57 -21.79 0.46
C ILE A 278 11.15 -20.81 -0.58
N PHE A 279 11.84 -19.77 -0.13
CA PHE A 279 12.51 -18.79 -1.01
C PHE A 279 13.82 -18.32 -0.38
N PRO A 280 14.92 -19.09 -0.53
CA PRO A 280 16.22 -18.82 0.11
C PRO A 280 16.83 -17.45 -0.24
N GLU A 281 16.64 -16.96 -1.47
CA GLU A 281 17.20 -15.70 -1.97
C GLU A 281 16.39 -14.45 -1.54
N PHE A 282 15.51 -14.56 -0.55
CA PHE A 282 14.57 -13.51 -0.17
C PHE A 282 15.25 -12.17 0.19
N ARG A 283 16.50 -12.18 0.65
CA ARG A 283 17.21 -10.97 1.09
C ARG A 283 17.47 -10.00 -0.05
N GLU A 284 17.85 -10.51 -1.23
CA GLU A 284 18.08 -9.70 -2.42
C GLU A 284 16.76 -9.11 -2.95
N ALA A 285 15.72 -9.93 -3.09
CA ALA A 285 14.40 -9.49 -3.51
C ALA A 285 13.81 -8.44 -2.57
N ARG A 286 13.96 -8.63 -1.26
CA ARG A 286 13.57 -7.67 -0.23
C ARG A 286 14.32 -6.35 -0.38
N HIS A 287 15.63 -6.38 -0.61
CA HIS A 287 16.45 -5.19 -0.82
C HIS A 287 15.97 -4.42 -2.06
N THR A 288 15.71 -5.10 -3.17
CA THR A 288 15.20 -4.50 -4.40
C THR A 288 13.86 -3.79 -4.17
N LEU A 289 12.89 -4.45 -3.54
CA LEU A 289 11.57 -3.85 -3.29
C LEU A 289 11.61 -2.66 -2.32
N LYS A 290 12.55 -2.64 -1.37
CA LYS A 290 12.73 -1.51 -0.46
C LYS A 290 13.05 -0.20 -1.21
N HIS A 291 13.72 -0.29 -2.36
CA HIS A 291 14.11 0.86 -3.17
C HIS A 291 13.10 1.17 -4.30
N HIS A 292 12.12 0.30 -4.52
CA HIS A 292 11.10 0.45 -5.57
C HIS A 292 9.69 0.34 -4.97
N PRO A 293 9.21 1.35 -4.24
CA PRO A 293 7.84 1.33 -3.75
C PRO A 293 6.83 1.41 -4.91
N PRO A 294 5.58 0.91 -4.73
CA PRO A 294 4.57 0.84 -5.80
C PRO A 294 4.28 2.18 -6.48
N GLU A 295 4.45 3.27 -5.76
CA GLU A 295 4.24 4.63 -6.24
C GLU A 295 5.29 5.14 -7.24
N LEU A 296 6.46 4.47 -7.35
CA LEU A 296 7.50 4.81 -8.32
C LEU A 296 7.30 4.13 -9.67
N LEU A 297 6.34 3.24 -9.79
CA LEU A 297 6.02 2.59 -11.07
C LEU A 297 5.18 3.50 -11.96
N PRO A 298 5.20 3.27 -13.29
CA PRO A 298 4.41 4.05 -14.22
C PRO A 298 2.94 4.14 -13.78
N SER A 299 2.37 5.34 -13.83
CA SER A 299 0.95 5.54 -13.59
C SER A 299 0.19 5.07 -14.82
N LEU A 300 -0.47 3.94 -14.68
CA LEU A 300 -1.42 3.37 -15.62
C LEU A 300 -2.82 3.72 -15.19
#